data_a343c909495a48fbd6c59354b0bd9c51
#
_entry.id   a343c909495a48fbd6c59354b0bd9c51
#
_cell.length_a   1.000
_cell.length_b   1.000
_cell.length_c   1.000
_cell.angle_alpha   90.00
_cell.angle_beta   90.00
_cell.angle_gamma   90.00
#
_symmetry.space_group_name_H-M   'P 1'
#
loop_
_entity.id
_entity.type
_entity.pdbx_description
1 polymer ?
#
loop_
_entity_poly.entity_id
_entity_poly.type
_entity_poly.pdbx_seq_one_letter_code
_entity_poly.pdbx_strand_id
1 'polypeptide(L)'
;MSRRTGALGVVGAVLAAVALSGCDRGGNTDLGLALSTMNNPFFVGIKEGAQAEAEARGLKINITDAQNDPTQQINQMETFTSQNVKAAIINPVDSDAAVPAVGVANRADVPVIAIDRGVNGGKVGSTIASDNVAGGRLAAKTLAESLGGKGKVAFLEGQPGTSAARERGQGFEEGIKKYPGIQVVARQPADFDRTKGMDVMSNMLQAHRDIDGVFAANDEMALGASKALGARSGRSVKVVAFDGTPDGIKAVRGGTLTATVAQQPELLGKQAVDWALKASQHKPLPKQIKVPVVLVTKKNAARFGD
;
A
#
# COMPACT_ATOMS: atom_id res chain seq x y z
N MET A 1 -97.76 33.14 2.78
CA MET A 1 -97.28 32.27 1.69
C MET A 1 -95.78 32.47 1.63
N SER A 2 -95.03 31.51 2.21
CA SER A 2 -93.57 31.63 2.43
C SER A 2 -92.90 30.52 1.65
N ARG A 3 -91.96 30.87 0.79
CA ARG A 3 -91.07 29.91 0.09
C ARG A 3 -89.69 29.98 0.71
N ARG A 4 -89.30 28.88 1.35
CA ARG A 4 -87.96 28.67 1.85
C ARG A 4 -87.09 28.08 0.72
N THR A 5 -86.03 28.75 0.36
CA THR A 5 -84.97 28.28 -0.53
C THR A 5 -83.84 27.72 0.32
N GLY A 6 -83.51 26.46 0.18
CA GLY A 6 -82.41 25.79 0.85
C GLY A 6 -81.09 26.02 0.10
N ALA A 7 -80.07 26.33 0.84
CA ALA A 7 -78.71 26.44 0.34
C ALA A 7 -77.96 25.10 0.50
N LEU A 8 -77.51 24.54 -0.61
CA LEU A 8 -76.60 23.40 -0.62
C LEU A 8 -75.17 23.87 -0.28
N GLY A 9 -74.63 23.38 0.81
CA GLY A 9 -73.22 23.53 1.14
C GLY A 9 -72.39 22.49 0.40
N VAL A 10 -71.47 22.97 -0.41
CA VAL A 10 -70.42 22.14 -1.04
C VAL A 10 -69.27 22.00 -0.03
N VAL A 11 -69.08 20.76 0.49
CA VAL A 11 -67.93 20.41 1.28
C VAL A 11 -66.78 20.06 0.34
N GLY A 12 -65.81 20.98 0.22
CA GLY A 12 -64.58 20.75 -0.53
C GLY A 12 -63.60 19.88 0.29
N ALA A 13 -63.37 18.63 -0.15
CA ALA A 13 -62.36 17.77 0.41
C ALA A 13 -60.95 18.26 -0.05
N VAL A 14 -60.18 18.84 0.87
CA VAL A 14 -58.78 19.16 0.65
C VAL A 14 -57.97 17.86 0.84
N LEU A 15 -57.56 17.20 -0.26
CA LEU A 15 -56.54 16.14 -0.23
C LEU A 15 -55.17 16.78 0.10
N ALA A 16 -54.73 16.66 1.31
CA ALA A 16 -53.35 16.96 1.68
C ALA A 16 -52.44 15.85 1.11
N ALA A 17 -51.77 16.16 -0.01
CA ALA A 17 -50.66 15.34 -0.52
C ALA A 17 -49.50 15.47 0.49
N VAL A 18 -49.36 14.48 1.38
CA VAL A 18 -48.16 14.30 2.20
C VAL A 18 -47.04 13.88 1.24
N ALA A 19 -46.23 14.83 0.80
CA ALA A 19 -44.96 14.55 0.18
C ALA A 19 -44.09 13.80 1.23
N LEU A 20 -43.98 12.50 1.11
CA LEU A 20 -42.95 11.73 1.76
C LEU A 20 -41.61 12.25 1.23
N SER A 21 -41.05 13.26 1.91
CA SER A 21 -39.66 13.61 1.81
C SER A 21 -38.88 12.36 2.20
N GLY A 22 -38.45 11.58 1.22
CA GLY A 22 -37.55 10.47 1.43
C GLY A 22 -36.37 11.02 2.21
N CYS A 23 -36.21 10.57 3.45
CA CYS A 23 -34.95 10.70 4.16
C CYS A 23 -33.89 10.15 3.23
N ASP A 24 -33.05 11.00 2.69
CA ASP A 24 -31.82 10.64 2.02
C ASP A 24 -30.99 9.88 3.09
N ARG A 25 -31.20 8.57 3.16
CA ARG A 25 -30.38 7.66 3.95
C ARG A 25 -29.00 7.81 3.37
N GLY A 26 -28.11 8.40 4.18
CA GLY A 26 -26.72 8.69 3.86
C GLY A 26 -26.19 7.68 2.85
N GLY A 27 -25.85 8.19 1.65
CA GLY A 27 -25.63 7.34 0.47
C GLY A 27 -24.70 6.19 0.77
N ASN A 28 -25.10 4.97 0.41
CA ASN A 28 -24.36 3.75 0.65
C ASN A 28 -22.91 3.91 0.19
N THR A 29 -21.96 3.49 1.02
CA THR A 29 -20.56 3.33 0.64
C THR A 29 -20.48 2.22 -0.41
N ASP A 30 -19.87 2.50 -1.55
CA ASP A 30 -19.77 1.52 -2.64
C ASP A 30 -18.61 0.54 -2.43
N LEU A 31 -17.47 1.06 -1.97
CA LEU A 31 -16.23 0.30 -1.76
C LEU A 31 -15.64 0.58 -0.38
N GLY A 32 -14.99 -0.42 0.21
CA GLY A 32 -14.15 -0.27 1.40
C GLY A 32 -12.68 -0.50 1.05
N LEU A 33 -11.78 0.32 1.59
CA LEU A 33 -10.33 0.11 1.50
C LEU A 33 -9.71 0.17 2.90
N ALA A 34 -9.26 -0.99 3.40
CA ALA A 34 -8.52 -1.11 4.65
C ALA A 34 -7.01 -1.09 4.36
N LEU A 35 -6.35 0.01 4.68
CA LEU A 35 -4.89 0.15 4.59
C LEU A 35 -4.23 -0.32 5.88
N SER A 36 -3.05 -0.93 5.77
CA SER A 36 -2.27 -1.38 6.93
C SER A 36 -1.84 -0.22 7.81
N THR A 37 -1.42 0.89 7.19
CA THR A 37 -1.05 2.14 7.88
C THR A 37 -1.03 3.31 6.90
N MET A 38 -1.19 4.53 7.40
CA MET A 38 -0.93 5.77 6.66
C MET A 38 0.35 6.50 7.12
N ASN A 39 1.12 5.91 8.02
CA ASN A 39 2.39 6.49 8.47
C ASN A 39 3.50 6.44 7.42
N ASN A 40 3.35 5.63 6.37
CA ASN A 40 4.26 5.58 5.24
C ASN A 40 3.64 6.30 4.03
N PRO A 41 4.32 7.29 3.43
CA PRO A 41 3.85 8.04 2.26
C PRO A 41 3.42 7.18 1.07
N PHE A 42 4.01 5.99 0.92
CA PHE A 42 3.62 5.02 -0.09
C PHE A 42 2.12 4.66 -0.01
N PHE A 43 1.58 4.43 1.18
CA PHE A 43 0.16 4.11 1.34
C PHE A 43 -0.75 5.32 1.16
N VAL A 44 -0.23 6.54 1.42
CA VAL A 44 -0.94 7.77 1.09
C VAL A 44 -1.15 7.86 -0.43
N GLY A 45 -0.13 7.56 -1.23
CA GLY A 45 -0.27 7.50 -2.69
C GLY A 45 -1.28 6.43 -3.16
N ILE A 46 -1.34 5.26 -2.51
CA ILE A 46 -2.39 4.26 -2.80
C ILE A 46 -3.79 4.82 -2.50
N LYS A 47 -3.96 5.47 -1.34
CA LYS A 47 -5.21 6.14 -0.96
C LYS A 47 -5.62 7.16 -2.02
N GLU A 48 -4.71 8.04 -2.42
CA GLU A 48 -4.97 9.10 -3.39
C GLU A 48 -5.39 8.52 -4.75
N GLY A 49 -4.67 7.51 -5.24
CA GLY A 49 -5.03 6.84 -6.50
C GLY A 49 -6.38 6.14 -6.43
N ALA A 50 -6.71 5.48 -5.32
CA ALA A 50 -8.00 4.84 -5.11
C ALA A 50 -9.14 5.85 -5.01
N GLN A 51 -8.93 6.95 -4.29
CA GLN A 51 -9.91 8.01 -4.13
C GLN A 51 -10.22 8.69 -5.46
N ALA A 52 -9.19 9.10 -6.20
CA ALA A 52 -9.34 9.73 -7.51
C ALA A 52 -10.09 8.84 -8.50
N GLU A 53 -9.80 7.53 -8.53
CA GLU A 53 -10.50 6.60 -9.43
C GLU A 53 -11.96 6.37 -9.00
N ALA A 54 -12.23 6.29 -7.69
CA ALA A 54 -13.60 6.17 -7.19
C ALA A 54 -14.42 7.42 -7.54
N GLU A 55 -13.87 8.62 -7.33
CA GLU A 55 -14.49 9.89 -7.69
C GLU A 55 -14.77 9.99 -9.19
N ALA A 56 -13.80 9.63 -10.04
CA ALA A 56 -13.95 9.63 -11.48
C ALA A 56 -15.08 8.71 -11.98
N ARG A 57 -15.45 7.70 -11.19
CA ARG A 57 -16.53 6.75 -11.46
C ARG A 57 -17.84 7.07 -10.72
N GLY A 58 -17.89 8.16 -9.97
CA GLY A 58 -19.06 8.52 -9.14
C GLY A 58 -19.34 7.55 -8.00
N LEU A 59 -18.29 6.88 -7.46
CA LEU A 59 -18.37 5.91 -6.37
C LEU A 59 -17.97 6.54 -5.06
N LYS A 60 -18.60 6.08 -3.96
CA LYS A 60 -18.21 6.41 -2.60
C LYS A 60 -17.29 5.31 -2.07
N ILE A 61 -16.08 5.67 -1.68
CA ILE A 61 -15.12 4.76 -1.07
C ILE A 61 -14.86 5.16 0.39
N ASN A 62 -14.95 4.19 1.30
CA ASN A 62 -14.55 4.36 2.70
C ASN A 62 -13.11 3.83 2.85
N ILE A 63 -12.18 4.72 3.19
CA ILE A 63 -10.75 4.38 3.34
C ILE A 63 -10.37 4.50 4.81
N THR A 64 -9.81 3.42 5.36
CA THR A 64 -9.48 3.31 6.78
C THR A 64 -8.01 2.96 6.99
N ASP A 65 -7.47 3.38 8.13
CA ASP A 65 -6.10 3.11 8.58
C ASP A 65 -6.14 2.09 9.73
N ALA A 66 -5.52 0.93 9.55
CA ALA A 66 -5.44 -0.09 10.58
C ALA A 66 -4.30 0.16 11.59
N GLN A 67 -3.45 1.18 11.37
CA GLN A 67 -2.34 1.54 12.26
C GLN A 67 -1.41 0.36 12.60
N ASN A 68 -1.23 -0.55 11.64
CA ASN A 68 -0.52 -1.81 11.78
C ASN A 68 -1.09 -2.78 12.84
N ASP A 69 -2.38 -2.62 13.20
CA ASP A 69 -3.09 -3.53 14.09
C ASP A 69 -4.02 -4.47 13.29
N PRO A 70 -3.72 -5.79 13.28
CA PRO A 70 -4.57 -6.77 12.59
C PRO A 70 -6.00 -6.85 13.15
N THR A 71 -6.19 -6.60 14.46
CA THR A 71 -7.52 -6.61 15.08
C THR A 71 -8.34 -5.43 14.58
N GLN A 72 -7.73 -4.26 14.48
CA GLN A 72 -8.38 -3.10 13.89
C GLN A 72 -8.77 -3.34 12.43
N GLN A 73 -7.91 -4.03 11.68
CA GLN A 73 -8.21 -4.38 10.29
C GLN A 73 -9.41 -5.34 10.16
N ILE A 74 -9.59 -6.28 11.10
CA ILE A 74 -10.79 -7.14 11.18
C ILE A 74 -12.05 -6.29 11.42
N ASN A 75 -12.01 -5.37 12.40
CA ASN A 75 -13.15 -4.49 12.72
C ASN A 75 -13.51 -3.57 11.55
N GLN A 76 -12.54 -3.13 10.77
CA GLN A 76 -12.75 -2.34 9.56
C GLN A 76 -13.50 -3.16 8.50
N MET A 77 -13.12 -4.43 8.30
CA MET A 77 -13.83 -5.30 7.36
C MET A 77 -15.26 -5.61 7.83
N GLU A 78 -15.51 -5.75 9.15
CA GLU A 78 -16.86 -5.84 9.72
C GLU A 78 -17.68 -4.58 9.44
N THR A 79 -17.07 -3.41 9.57
CA THR A 79 -17.70 -2.13 9.24
C THR A 79 -18.09 -2.08 7.76
N PHE A 80 -17.22 -2.49 6.84
CA PHE A 80 -17.51 -2.51 5.41
C PHE A 80 -18.65 -3.47 5.07
N THR A 81 -18.69 -4.65 5.69
CA THR A 81 -19.80 -5.60 5.49
C THR A 81 -21.13 -5.05 6.03
N SER A 82 -21.10 -4.36 7.18
CA SER A 82 -22.29 -3.71 7.75
C SER A 82 -22.80 -2.56 6.87
N GLN A 83 -21.91 -1.89 6.15
CA GLN A 83 -22.24 -0.84 5.18
C GLN A 83 -22.75 -1.40 3.85
N ASN A 84 -22.75 -2.72 3.67
CA ASN A 84 -23.12 -3.42 2.43
C ASN A 84 -22.30 -2.92 1.22
N VAL A 85 -20.98 -2.75 1.39
CA VAL A 85 -20.11 -2.36 0.27
C VAL A 85 -20.18 -3.41 -0.86
N LYS A 86 -20.07 -2.97 -2.09
CA LYS A 86 -20.08 -3.83 -3.29
C LYS A 86 -18.83 -4.72 -3.38
N ALA A 87 -17.72 -4.24 -2.86
CA ALA A 87 -16.45 -4.97 -2.72
C ALA A 87 -15.55 -4.32 -1.66
N ALA A 88 -14.70 -5.13 -1.04
CA ALA A 88 -13.68 -4.67 -0.11
C ALA A 88 -12.28 -4.82 -0.71
N ILE A 89 -11.43 -3.84 -0.43
CA ILE A 89 -10.01 -3.84 -0.79
C ILE A 89 -9.22 -3.88 0.51
N ILE A 90 -8.25 -4.79 0.61
CA ILE A 90 -7.41 -4.93 1.80
C ILE A 90 -5.94 -4.81 1.44
N ASN A 91 -5.21 -3.94 2.13
CA ASN A 91 -3.75 -3.97 2.20
C ASN A 91 -3.37 -4.63 3.52
N PRO A 92 -2.99 -5.91 3.54
CA PRO A 92 -2.80 -6.65 4.77
C PRO A 92 -1.73 -6.07 5.68
N VAL A 93 -2.00 -5.98 6.98
CA VAL A 93 -0.97 -5.70 7.99
C VAL A 93 0.05 -6.84 8.00
N ASP A 94 -0.44 -8.07 7.94
CA ASP A 94 0.32 -9.31 7.88
C ASP A 94 -0.45 -10.32 7.03
N SER A 95 0.25 -11.17 6.28
CA SER A 95 -0.37 -12.10 5.32
C SER A 95 -1.22 -13.19 5.98
N ASP A 96 -0.85 -13.66 7.17
CA ASP A 96 -1.57 -14.68 7.92
C ASP A 96 -2.62 -14.05 8.84
N ALA A 97 -2.27 -12.97 9.55
CA ALA A 97 -3.18 -12.28 10.46
C ALA A 97 -4.36 -11.60 9.73
N ALA A 98 -4.26 -11.34 8.43
CA ALA A 98 -5.36 -10.81 7.62
C ALA A 98 -6.39 -11.87 7.18
N VAL A 99 -6.12 -13.19 7.37
CA VAL A 99 -7.06 -14.25 6.96
C VAL A 99 -8.43 -14.11 7.63
N PRO A 100 -8.55 -13.84 8.96
CA PRO A 100 -9.84 -13.59 9.60
C PRO A 100 -10.59 -12.39 9.00
N ALA A 101 -9.89 -11.30 8.69
CA ALA A 101 -10.48 -10.11 8.07
C ALA A 101 -11.10 -10.41 6.70
N VAL A 102 -10.39 -11.16 5.85
CA VAL A 102 -10.93 -11.68 4.58
C VAL A 102 -12.11 -12.60 4.83
N GLY A 103 -12.04 -13.45 5.86
CA GLY A 103 -13.13 -14.35 6.27
C GLY A 103 -14.41 -13.62 6.64
N VAL A 104 -14.32 -12.43 7.26
CA VAL A 104 -15.49 -11.57 7.56
C VAL A 104 -16.21 -11.22 6.26
N ALA A 105 -15.51 -10.65 5.27
CA ALA A 105 -16.12 -10.27 4.00
C ALA A 105 -16.67 -11.49 3.23
N ASN A 106 -15.93 -12.61 3.23
CA ASN A 106 -16.36 -13.83 2.54
C ASN A 106 -17.66 -14.42 3.10
N ARG A 107 -17.88 -14.35 4.43
CA ARG A 107 -19.14 -14.80 5.05
C ARG A 107 -20.34 -13.91 4.69
N ALA A 108 -20.09 -12.66 4.34
CA ALA A 108 -21.09 -11.70 3.90
C ALA A 108 -21.22 -11.63 2.37
N ASP A 109 -20.59 -12.58 1.64
CA ASP A 109 -20.54 -12.60 0.17
C ASP A 109 -19.98 -11.32 -0.47
N VAL A 110 -19.19 -10.54 0.28
CA VAL A 110 -18.50 -9.36 -0.22
C VAL A 110 -17.18 -9.78 -0.89
N PRO A 111 -16.99 -9.51 -2.18
CA PRO A 111 -15.74 -9.80 -2.88
C PRO A 111 -14.57 -9.02 -2.31
N VAL A 112 -13.39 -9.67 -2.22
CA VAL A 112 -12.17 -9.08 -1.66
C VAL A 112 -11.07 -9.00 -2.72
N ILE A 113 -10.42 -7.83 -2.82
CA ILE A 113 -9.17 -7.61 -3.57
C ILE A 113 -8.06 -7.30 -2.58
N ALA A 114 -6.93 -7.99 -2.69
CA ALA A 114 -5.72 -7.64 -1.95
C ALA A 114 -4.86 -6.67 -2.76
N ILE A 115 -4.33 -5.64 -2.09
CA ILE A 115 -3.47 -4.65 -2.73
C ILE A 115 -2.11 -4.58 -2.02
N ASP A 116 -1.03 -4.42 -2.81
CA ASP A 116 0.37 -4.29 -2.38
C ASP A 116 0.93 -5.53 -1.68
N ARG A 117 0.14 -6.14 -0.79
CA ARG A 117 0.49 -7.33 -0.03
C ARG A 117 -0.55 -8.43 -0.25
N GLY A 118 -0.11 -9.69 -0.29
CA GLY A 118 -0.98 -10.85 -0.39
C GLY A 118 -1.47 -11.35 0.98
N VAL A 119 -2.59 -12.07 0.96
CA VAL A 119 -3.14 -12.81 2.10
C VAL A 119 -2.91 -14.31 1.89
N ASN A 120 -2.52 -15.03 2.94
CA ASN A 120 -2.20 -16.47 2.85
C ASN A 120 -3.45 -17.39 2.94
N GLY A 121 -4.67 -16.83 2.93
CA GLY A 121 -5.89 -17.63 3.00
C GLY A 121 -7.15 -16.83 2.72
N GLY A 122 -8.32 -17.51 2.80
CA GLY A 122 -9.60 -16.92 2.42
C GLY A 122 -9.80 -16.86 0.91
N LYS A 123 -10.97 -16.34 0.50
CA LYS A 123 -11.27 -16.13 -0.93
C LYS A 123 -10.92 -14.69 -1.29
N VAL A 124 -9.74 -14.49 -1.92
CA VAL A 124 -9.31 -13.24 -2.50
C VAL A 124 -9.46 -13.33 -4.02
N GLY A 125 -10.20 -12.42 -4.63
CA GLY A 125 -10.49 -12.44 -6.07
C GLY A 125 -9.23 -12.17 -6.91
N SER A 126 -8.38 -11.24 -6.47
CA SER A 126 -7.10 -10.92 -7.10
C SER A 126 -6.17 -10.26 -6.09
N THR A 127 -4.86 -10.43 -6.28
CA THR A 127 -3.83 -9.66 -5.59
C THR A 127 -3.13 -8.76 -6.59
N ILE A 128 -3.10 -7.45 -6.31
CA ILE A 128 -2.45 -6.43 -7.14
C ILE A 128 -1.26 -5.91 -6.36
N ALA A 129 -0.06 -6.15 -6.82
CA ALA A 129 1.17 -5.77 -6.12
C ALA A 129 2.26 -5.36 -7.11
N SER A 130 3.26 -4.62 -6.63
CA SER A 130 4.48 -4.39 -7.40
C SER A 130 5.22 -5.70 -7.63
N ASP A 131 6.00 -5.79 -8.72
CA ASP A 131 6.89 -6.96 -8.93
C ASP A 131 8.09 -6.87 -7.97
N ASN A 132 7.81 -7.22 -6.70
CA ASN A 132 8.77 -7.12 -5.59
C ASN A 132 10.01 -7.99 -5.82
N VAL A 133 9.85 -9.18 -6.41
CA VAL A 133 10.99 -10.08 -6.69
C VAL A 133 11.90 -9.48 -7.75
N ALA A 134 11.31 -8.96 -8.84
CA ALA A 134 12.10 -8.26 -9.87
C ALA A 134 12.78 -7.01 -9.30
N GLY A 135 12.08 -6.26 -8.46
CA GLY A 135 12.61 -5.09 -7.78
C GLY A 135 13.76 -5.41 -6.82
N GLY A 136 13.64 -6.48 -6.04
CA GLY A 136 14.73 -6.97 -5.18
C GLY A 136 15.98 -7.35 -5.96
N ARG A 137 15.80 -8.06 -7.11
CA ARG A 137 16.93 -8.38 -8.03
C ARG A 137 17.57 -7.11 -8.60
N LEU A 138 16.75 -6.12 -8.94
CA LEU A 138 17.22 -4.84 -9.47
C LEU A 138 18.01 -4.06 -8.42
N ALA A 139 17.54 -4.04 -7.16
CA ALA A 139 18.25 -3.44 -6.03
C ALA A 139 19.61 -4.12 -5.80
N ALA A 140 19.65 -5.46 -5.78
CA ALA A 140 20.88 -6.23 -5.61
C ALA A 140 21.90 -5.92 -6.72
N LYS A 141 21.47 -5.93 -7.99
CA LYS A 141 22.29 -5.56 -9.13
C LYS A 141 22.86 -4.16 -8.97
N THR A 142 22.00 -3.18 -8.67
CA THR A 142 22.39 -1.78 -8.54
C THR A 142 23.41 -1.58 -7.42
N LEU A 143 23.18 -2.22 -6.27
CA LEU A 143 24.10 -2.15 -5.14
C LEU A 143 25.45 -2.76 -5.49
N ALA A 144 25.47 -3.98 -6.04
CA ALA A 144 26.69 -4.68 -6.42
C ALA A 144 27.50 -3.89 -7.48
N GLU A 145 26.85 -3.38 -8.52
CA GLU A 145 27.52 -2.56 -9.54
C GLU A 145 28.08 -1.25 -8.96
N SER A 146 27.36 -0.61 -8.02
CA SER A 146 27.85 0.61 -7.35
C SER A 146 29.07 0.37 -6.46
N LEU A 147 29.28 -0.88 -6.04
CA LEU A 147 30.44 -1.33 -5.25
C LEU A 147 31.56 -1.96 -6.10
N GLY A 148 31.40 -1.98 -7.43
CA GLY A 148 32.37 -2.65 -8.32
C GLY A 148 32.42 -4.17 -8.17
N GLY A 149 31.29 -4.78 -7.74
CA GLY A 149 31.12 -6.23 -7.63
C GLY A 149 31.72 -6.87 -6.37
N LYS A 150 32.23 -6.10 -5.41
CA LYS A 150 32.82 -6.60 -4.16
C LYS A 150 32.55 -5.68 -2.98
N GLY A 151 32.46 -6.25 -1.77
CA GLY A 151 32.28 -5.49 -0.52
C GLY A 151 31.35 -6.16 0.45
N LYS A 152 31.25 -5.59 1.64
CA LYS A 152 30.41 -6.03 2.74
C LYS A 152 29.12 -5.23 2.76
N VAL A 153 27.98 -5.90 2.72
CA VAL A 153 26.68 -5.23 2.69
C VAL A 153 25.80 -5.62 3.88
N ALA A 154 25.01 -4.66 4.35
CA ALA A 154 23.94 -4.88 5.29
C ALA A 154 22.59 -4.92 4.57
N PHE A 155 21.65 -5.71 5.07
CA PHE A 155 20.29 -5.76 4.59
C PHE A 155 19.31 -5.44 5.71
N LEU A 156 18.60 -4.30 5.58
CA LEU A 156 17.48 -3.92 6.42
C LEU A 156 16.20 -4.48 5.80
N GLU A 157 15.65 -5.50 6.43
CA GLU A 157 14.45 -6.19 5.94
C GLU A 157 13.19 -5.42 6.31
N GLY A 158 12.14 -5.63 5.53
CA GLY A 158 10.82 -5.10 5.84
C GLY A 158 10.15 -5.81 7.01
N GLN A 159 8.86 -5.52 7.20
CA GLN A 159 8.06 -6.10 8.26
C GLN A 159 7.89 -7.62 8.03
N PRO A 160 8.32 -8.46 8.98
CA PRO A 160 8.09 -9.90 8.93
C PRO A 160 6.59 -10.22 8.75
N GLY A 161 6.29 -11.35 8.12
CA GLY A 161 4.91 -11.75 7.86
C GLY A 161 4.28 -11.12 6.60
N THR A 162 4.85 -10.05 6.03
CA THR A 162 4.33 -9.44 4.80
C THR A 162 4.92 -10.10 3.54
N SER A 163 4.09 -10.26 2.49
CA SER A 163 4.56 -10.78 1.20
C SER A 163 5.59 -9.85 0.56
N ALA A 164 5.43 -8.53 0.69
CA ALA A 164 6.37 -7.54 0.16
C ALA A 164 7.77 -7.70 0.74
N ALA A 165 7.92 -7.89 2.07
CA ALA A 165 9.22 -8.12 2.69
C ALA A 165 9.86 -9.42 2.20
N ARG A 166 9.09 -10.53 2.16
CA ARG A 166 9.58 -11.82 1.66
C ARG A 166 10.05 -11.75 0.22
N GLU A 167 9.24 -11.16 -0.66
CA GLU A 167 9.52 -11.10 -2.10
C GLU A 167 10.69 -10.17 -2.43
N ARG A 168 10.80 -8.99 -1.77
CA ARG A 168 11.97 -8.11 -1.92
C ARG A 168 13.24 -8.78 -1.43
N GLY A 169 13.18 -9.47 -0.27
CA GLY A 169 14.28 -10.26 0.26
C GLY A 169 14.69 -11.39 -0.67
N GLN A 170 13.75 -12.18 -1.15
CA GLN A 170 13.99 -13.24 -2.13
C GLN A 170 14.70 -12.70 -3.38
N GLY A 171 14.15 -11.63 -3.96
CA GLY A 171 14.74 -11.02 -5.16
C GLY A 171 16.16 -10.51 -4.93
N PHE A 172 16.39 -9.88 -3.76
CA PHE A 172 17.73 -9.41 -3.37
C PHE A 172 18.71 -10.56 -3.25
N GLU A 173 18.36 -11.65 -2.56
CA GLU A 173 19.20 -12.83 -2.41
C GLU A 173 19.52 -13.50 -3.75
N GLU A 174 18.53 -13.66 -4.63
CA GLU A 174 18.72 -14.21 -5.95
C GLU A 174 19.64 -13.33 -6.81
N GLY A 175 19.50 -12.02 -6.69
CA GLY A 175 20.30 -11.04 -7.42
C GLY A 175 21.75 -10.98 -6.94
N ILE A 176 21.96 -10.96 -5.62
CA ILE A 176 23.29 -10.79 -5.04
C ILE A 176 24.18 -12.01 -5.21
N LYS A 177 23.60 -13.22 -5.30
CA LYS A 177 24.33 -14.46 -5.60
C LYS A 177 25.13 -14.42 -6.92
N LYS A 178 24.77 -13.52 -7.83
CA LYS A 178 25.49 -13.31 -9.10
C LYS A 178 26.80 -12.53 -8.92
N TYR A 179 27.05 -12.00 -7.71
CA TYR A 179 28.23 -11.20 -7.39
C TYR A 179 29.00 -11.83 -6.21
N PRO A 180 29.82 -12.85 -6.48
CA PRO A 180 30.48 -13.62 -5.43
C PRO A 180 31.46 -12.82 -4.55
N GLY A 181 31.85 -11.62 -5.01
CA GLY A 181 32.66 -10.70 -4.22
C GLY A 181 31.87 -9.87 -3.20
N ILE A 182 30.52 -9.93 -3.25
CA ILE A 182 29.66 -9.26 -2.25
C ILE A 182 29.32 -10.23 -1.13
N GLN A 183 29.49 -9.77 0.12
CA GLN A 183 29.17 -10.52 1.32
C GLN A 183 28.08 -9.83 2.12
N VAL A 184 26.94 -10.48 2.33
CA VAL A 184 25.90 -9.98 3.25
C VAL A 184 26.34 -10.32 4.67
N VAL A 185 26.88 -9.32 5.40
CA VAL A 185 27.47 -9.50 6.74
C VAL A 185 26.49 -9.24 7.87
N ALA A 186 25.40 -8.53 7.59
CA ALA A 186 24.35 -8.24 8.56
C ALA A 186 22.98 -8.23 7.89
N ARG A 187 21.98 -8.79 8.57
CA ARG A 187 20.60 -8.83 8.11
C ARG A 187 19.66 -8.76 9.31
N GLN A 188 18.72 -7.82 9.30
CA GLN A 188 17.77 -7.67 10.40
C GLN A 188 16.52 -6.93 9.95
N PRO A 189 15.31 -7.31 10.43
CA PRO A 189 14.08 -6.56 10.24
C PRO A 189 14.16 -5.15 10.85
N ALA A 190 13.64 -4.17 10.11
CA ALA A 190 13.43 -2.81 10.58
C ALA A 190 12.00 -2.32 10.20
N ASP A 191 11.11 -3.27 9.92
CA ASP A 191 9.64 -3.19 9.89
C ASP A 191 9.08 -2.08 8.98
N PHE A 192 9.80 -1.69 7.94
CA PHE A 192 9.48 -0.56 7.05
C PHE A 192 9.40 0.80 7.77
N ASP A 193 9.99 0.90 8.96
CA ASP A 193 9.94 2.08 9.83
C ASP A 193 11.26 2.86 9.82
N ARG A 194 11.16 4.21 9.76
CA ARG A 194 12.33 5.10 9.67
C ARG A 194 13.19 5.08 10.94
N THR A 195 12.55 5.08 12.11
CA THR A 195 13.25 5.07 13.39
C THR A 195 13.94 3.73 13.63
N LYS A 196 13.22 2.63 13.39
CA LYS A 196 13.81 1.29 13.46
C LYS A 196 14.94 1.12 12.44
N GLY A 197 14.81 1.67 11.23
CA GLY A 197 15.88 1.70 10.23
C GLY A 197 17.15 2.36 10.74
N MET A 198 17.04 3.47 11.48
CA MET A 198 18.16 4.14 12.12
C MET A 198 18.77 3.30 13.23
N ASP A 199 17.94 2.76 14.13
CA ASP A 199 18.40 2.00 15.31
C ASP A 199 19.08 0.69 14.90
N VAL A 200 18.45 -0.07 13.96
CA VAL A 200 19.02 -1.31 13.43
C VAL A 200 20.34 -1.05 12.72
N MET A 201 20.41 0.00 11.89
CA MET A 201 21.66 0.35 11.22
C MET A 201 22.75 0.75 12.21
N SER A 202 22.40 1.50 13.26
CA SER A 202 23.35 1.87 14.33
C SER A 202 23.93 0.64 15.02
N ASN A 203 23.09 -0.36 15.32
CA ASN A 203 23.52 -1.62 15.91
C ASN A 203 24.42 -2.43 14.96
N MET A 204 24.05 -2.49 13.68
CA MET A 204 24.86 -3.18 12.67
C MET A 204 26.25 -2.54 12.52
N LEU A 205 26.34 -1.20 12.59
CA LEU A 205 27.61 -0.47 12.51
C LEU A 205 28.52 -0.69 13.71
N GLN A 206 27.98 -1.02 14.89
CA GLN A 206 28.78 -1.39 16.05
C GLN A 206 29.48 -2.74 15.83
N ALA A 207 28.76 -3.70 15.22
CA ALA A 207 29.29 -5.04 14.94
C ALA A 207 30.16 -5.09 13.66
N HIS A 208 29.81 -4.27 12.65
CA HIS A 208 30.42 -4.27 11.32
C HIS A 208 30.76 -2.84 10.87
N ARG A 209 31.89 -2.31 11.34
CA ARG A 209 32.31 -0.93 11.02
C ARG A 209 32.69 -0.71 9.56
N ASP A 210 32.99 -1.78 8.86
CA ASP A 210 33.50 -1.85 7.49
C ASP A 210 32.42 -2.22 6.46
N ILE A 211 31.15 -1.90 6.75
CA ILE A 211 30.06 -2.00 5.79
C ILE A 211 30.30 -0.99 4.64
N ASP A 212 30.27 -1.51 3.39
CA ASP A 212 30.45 -0.78 2.14
C ASP A 212 29.11 -0.41 1.49
N GLY A 213 28.06 -1.19 1.76
CA GLY A 213 26.76 -0.98 1.17
C GLY A 213 25.59 -1.41 2.05
N VAL A 214 24.42 -0.83 1.78
CA VAL A 214 23.16 -1.15 2.44
C VAL A 214 22.07 -1.33 1.40
N PHE A 215 21.35 -2.43 1.48
CA PHE A 215 20.01 -2.52 0.91
C PHE A 215 18.99 -2.35 2.03
N ALA A 216 18.09 -1.39 1.88
CA ALA A 216 16.92 -1.25 2.72
C ALA A 216 15.67 -1.57 1.90
N ALA A 217 14.82 -2.46 2.42
CA ALA A 217 13.65 -2.93 1.69
C ALA A 217 12.56 -1.84 1.51
N ASN A 218 12.77 -0.62 2.03
CA ASN A 218 12.02 0.57 1.66
C ASN A 218 12.80 1.87 1.92
N ASP A 219 12.26 3.00 1.41
CA ASP A 219 12.87 4.32 1.55
C ASP A 219 12.88 4.82 3.00
N GLU A 220 11.84 4.56 3.78
CA GLU A 220 11.77 4.98 5.17
C GLU A 220 12.94 4.41 5.98
N MET A 221 13.19 3.11 5.88
CA MET A 221 14.33 2.48 6.53
C MET A 221 15.66 3.01 5.98
N ALA A 222 15.76 3.23 4.66
CA ALA A 222 16.97 3.78 4.04
C ALA A 222 17.30 5.19 4.53
N LEU A 223 16.29 6.04 4.70
CA LEU A 223 16.43 7.38 5.26
C LEU A 223 16.86 7.34 6.74
N GLY A 224 16.30 6.40 7.50
CA GLY A 224 16.74 6.12 8.87
C GLY A 224 18.20 5.65 8.92
N ALA A 225 18.54 4.64 8.11
CA ALA A 225 19.92 4.12 8.01
C ALA A 225 20.92 5.20 7.59
N SER A 226 20.51 6.09 6.69
CA SER A 226 21.34 7.22 6.25
C SER A 226 21.69 8.18 7.39
N LYS A 227 20.78 8.38 8.35
CA LYS A 227 21.07 9.16 9.57
C LYS A 227 22.14 8.49 10.42
N ALA A 228 22.04 7.16 10.63
CA ALA A 228 23.05 6.40 11.37
C ALA A 228 24.42 6.42 10.68
N LEU A 229 24.46 6.37 9.35
CA LEU A 229 25.67 6.43 8.54
C LEU A 229 26.30 7.83 8.52
N GLY A 230 25.52 8.89 8.72
CA GLY A 230 25.98 10.28 8.67
C GLY A 230 26.63 10.62 7.32
N ALA A 231 27.79 11.24 7.35
CA ALA A 231 28.53 11.67 6.15
C ALA A 231 28.98 10.51 5.22
N ARG A 232 28.91 9.27 5.68
CA ARG A 232 29.27 8.07 4.90
C ARG A 232 28.18 7.71 3.89
N SER A 233 26.91 8.05 4.18
CA SER A 233 25.77 7.67 3.35
C SER A 233 25.85 8.23 1.93
N GLY A 234 25.68 7.36 0.94
CA GLY A 234 25.78 7.67 -0.49
C GLY A 234 27.20 7.96 -1.01
N ARG A 235 28.18 8.08 -0.11
CA ARG A 235 29.59 8.36 -0.42
C ARG A 235 30.44 7.10 -0.28
N SER A 236 31.00 6.85 0.91
CA SER A 236 31.77 5.64 1.20
C SER A 236 30.90 4.42 1.45
N VAL A 237 29.64 4.58 1.84
CA VAL A 237 28.64 3.51 1.96
C VAL A 237 27.52 3.73 0.95
N LYS A 238 27.37 2.80 0.00
CA LYS A 238 26.31 2.87 -1.01
C LYS A 238 24.99 2.42 -0.41
N VAL A 239 23.91 3.19 -0.59
CA VAL A 239 22.59 2.87 -0.05
C VAL A 239 21.59 2.75 -1.18
N VAL A 240 21.01 1.57 -1.33
CA VAL A 240 19.93 1.30 -2.30
C VAL A 240 18.66 1.01 -1.52
N ALA A 241 17.57 1.64 -1.95
CA ALA A 241 16.27 1.59 -1.28
C ALA A 241 15.18 1.05 -2.21
N PHE A 242 13.95 1.09 -1.75
CA PHE A 242 12.74 0.69 -2.47
C PHE A 242 11.60 1.65 -2.10
N ASP A 243 10.66 1.90 -2.96
CA ASP A 243 9.41 2.63 -2.97
C ASP A 243 9.41 3.82 -3.93
N GLY A 244 10.45 4.65 -3.94
CA GLY A 244 10.46 5.88 -4.75
C GLY A 244 9.57 6.98 -4.15
N THR A 245 9.53 7.08 -2.83
CA THR A 245 8.81 8.14 -2.13
C THR A 245 9.41 9.51 -2.42
N PRO A 246 8.67 10.62 -2.26
CA PRO A 246 9.21 11.96 -2.46
C PRO A 246 10.52 12.21 -1.69
N ASP A 247 10.58 11.81 -0.42
CA ASP A 247 11.80 11.93 0.40
C ASP A 247 12.93 11.02 -0.12
N GLY A 248 12.61 9.78 -0.55
CA GLY A 248 13.57 8.86 -1.15
C GLY A 248 14.16 9.42 -2.44
N ILE A 249 13.32 9.94 -3.34
CA ILE A 249 13.78 10.57 -4.59
C ILE A 249 14.62 11.82 -4.29
N LYS A 250 14.21 12.65 -3.34
CA LYS A 250 14.99 13.81 -2.88
C LYS A 250 16.37 13.38 -2.35
N ALA A 251 16.43 12.29 -1.59
CA ALA A 251 17.69 11.75 -1.07
C ALA A 251 18.59 11.19 -2.19
N VAL A 252 18.01 10.57 -3.24
CA VAL A 252 18.77 10.17 -4.44
C VAL A 252 19.29 11.37 -5.20
N ARG A 253 18.49 12.43 -5.40
CA ARG A 253 18.94 13.69 -6.02
C ARG A 253 20.11 14.33 -5.24
N GLY A 254 20.00 14.36 -3.92
CA GLY A 254 21.02 14.88 -3.00
C GLY A 254 22.24 13.99 -2.84
N GLY A 255 22.21 12.76 -3.34
CA GLY A 255 23.32 11.79 -3.27
C GLY A 255 23.49 11.12 -1.90
N THR A 256 22.51 11.23 -1.01
CA THR A 256 22.45 10.51 0.27
C THR A 256 22.07 9.04 0.04
N LEU A 257 21.14 8.78 -0.89
CA LEU A 257 20.88 7.46 -1.44
C LEU A 257 21.54 7.31 -2.81
N THR A 258 22.04 6.11 -3.09
CA THR A 258 22.60 5.76 -4.41
C THR A 258 21.50 5.57 -5.45
N ALA A 259 20.42 4.90 -5.04
CA ALA A 259 19.25 4.64 -5.87
C ALA A 259 18.06 4.23 -4.99
N THR A 260 16.86 4.32 -5.55
CA THR A 260 15.66 3.64 -5.06
C THR A 260 14.94 2.92 -6.20
N VAL A 261 14.31 1.78 -5.89
CA VAL A 261 13.44 1.06 -6.83
C VAL A 261 12.01 1.58 -6.63
N ALA A 262 11.58 2.47 -7.51
CA ALA A 262 10.29 3.15 -7.39
C ALA A 262 9.12 2.20 -7.74
N GLN A 263 8.11 2.23 -6.91
CA GLN A 263 6.79 1.66 -7.13
C GLN A 263 5.85 2.68 -7.79
N GLN A 264 4.62 2.28 -8.05
CA GLN A 264 3.57 3.13 -8.64
C GLN A 264 2.31 3.11 -7.73
N PRO A 265 2.34 3.77 -6.56
CA PRO A 265 1.29 3.64 -5.56
C PRO A 265 -0.07 4.14 -6.05
N GLU A 266 -0.13 5.26 -6.74
CA GLU A 266 -1.38 5.78 -7.31
C GLU A 266 -1.98 4.81 -8.35
N LEU A 267 -1.14 4.20 -9.19
CA LEU A 267 -1.59 3.19 -10.16
C LEU A 267 -2.12 1.94 -9.44
N LEU A 268 -1.47 1.52 -8.34
CA LEU A 268 -1.96 0.42 -7.50
C LEU A 268 -3.35 0.74 -6.96
N GLY A 269 -3.54 1.94 -6.37
CA GLY A 269 -4.83 2.39 -5.84
C GLY A 269 -5.92 2.43 -6.92
N LYS A 270 -5.61 3.01 -8.07
CA LYS A 270 -6.50 3.05 -9.23
C LYS A 270 -6.92 1.65 -9.68
N GLN A 271 -5.94 0.76 -9.88
CA GLN A 271 -6.22 -0.62 -10.30
C GLN A 271 -7.05 -1.38 -9.26
N ALA A 272 -6.82 -1.14 -7.95
CA ALA A 272 -7.59 -1.80 -6.91
C ALA A 272 -9.09 -1.47 -7.01
N VAL A 273 -9.46 -0.21 -7.28
CA VAL A 273 -10.85 0.19 -7.52
C VAL A 273 -11.41 -0.48 -8.77
N ASP A 274 -10.67 -0.47 -9.88
CA ASP A 274 -11.09 -1.12 -11.12
C ASP A 274 -11.40 -2.61 -10.94
N TRP A 275 -10.51 -3.32 -10.24
CA TRP A 275 -10.67 -4.76 -10.03
C TRP A 275 -11.71 -5.07 -8.96
N ALA A 276 -11.89 -4.22 -7.95
CA ALA A 276 -12.97 -4.34 -6.98
C ALA A 276 -14.35 -4.24 -7.66
N LEU A 277 -14.52 -3.31 -8.61
CA LEU A 277 -15.74 -3.21 -9.41
C LEU A 277 -15.96 -4.44 -10.30
N LYS A 278 -14.92 -4.97 -10.93
CA LYS A 278 -15.04 -6.22 -11.72
C LYS A 278 -15.42 -7.39 -10.83
N ALA A 279 -14.86 -7.47 -9.61
CA ALA A 279 -15.18 -8.49 -8.62
C ALA A 279 -16.67 -8.42 -8.20
N SER A 280 -17.18 -7.21 -7.93
CA SER A 280 -18.59 -7.01 -7.57
C SER A 280 -19.57 -7.36 -8.70
N GLN A 281 -19.10 -7.39 -9.94
CA GLN A 281 -19.84 -7.82 -11.13
C GLN A 281 -19.64 -9.30 -11.45
N HIS A 282 -19.00 -10.06 -10.55
CA HIS A 282 -18.66 -11.48 -10.75
C HIS A 282 -17.86 -11.77 -12.03
N LYS A 283 -17.12 -10.80 -12.54
CA LYS A 283 -16.26 -10.98 -13.72
C LYS A 283 -15.02 -11.83 -13.35
N PRO A 284 -14.51 -12.64 -14.27
CA PRO A 284 -13.29 -13.41 -14.04
C PRO A 284 -12.11 -12.45 -13.83
N LEU A 285 -11.29 -12.75 -12.80
CA LEU A 285 -10.11 -11.97 -12.43
C LEU A 285 -8.85 -12.83 -12.52
N PRO A 286 -7.70 -12.29 -12.95
CA PRO A 286 -6.43 -12.97 -12.79
C PRO A 286 -6.10 -13.08 -11.29
N LYS A 287 -5.50 -14.19 -10.88
CA LYS A 287 -5.14 -14.39 -9.46
C LYS A 287 -4.16 -13.35 -8.95
N GLN A 288 -3.24 -12.90 -9.80
CA GLN A 288 -2.22 -11.91 -9.46
C GLN A 288 -1.99 -10.94 -10.61
N ILE A 289 -1.85 -9.66 -10.27
CA ILE A 289 -1.46 -8.58 -11.19
C ILE A 289 -0.18 -7.97 -10.64
N LYS A 290 0.88 -8.01 -11.44
CA LYS A 290 2.17 -7.43 -11.11
C LYS A 290 2.33 -6.07 -11.77
N VAL A 291 2.52 -5.03 -10.98
CA VAL A 291 2.83 -3.68 -11.45
C VAL A 291 4.34 -3.53 -11.56
N PRO A 292 4.87 -3.12 -12.72
CA PRO A 292 6.30 -2.93 -12.90
C PRO A 292 6.88 -1.88 -11.95
N VAL A 293 8.14 -2.08 -11.55
CA VAL A 293 8.94 -1.14 -10.78
C VAL A 293 10.02 -0.50 -11.64
N VAL A 294 10.50 0.69 -11.25
CA VAL A 294 11.45 1.48 -12.03
C VAL A 294 12.64 1.86 -11.16
N LEU A 295 13.88 1.66 -11.68
CA LEU A 295 15.07 2.13 -10.99
C LEU A 295 15.21 3.65 -11.10
N VAL A 296 15.27 4.31 -9.96
CA VAL A 296 15.55 5.75 -9.85
C VAL A 296 16.98 5.93 -9.34
N THR A 297 17.78 6.62 -10.12
CA THR A 297 19.16 7.02 -9.82
C THR A 297 19.30 8.53 -9.99
N LYS A 298 20.42 9.09 -9.60
CA LYS A 298 20.69 10.53 -9.83
C LYS A 298 20.52 10.97 -11.28
N LYS A 299 20.74 10.05 -12.26
CA LYS A 299 20.62 10.35 -13.70
C LYS A 299 19.20 10.61 -14.16
N ASN A 300 18.21 10.00 -13.53
CA ASN A 300 16.80 10.09 -13.95
C ASN A 300 15.85 10.61 -12.87
N ALA A 301 16.34 10.84 -11.65
CA ALA A 301 15.52 11.29 -10.52
C ALA A 301 14.76 12.60 -10.78
N ALA A 302 15.23 13.46 -11.69
CA ALA A 302 14.52 14.68 -12.08
C ALA A 302 13.18 14.42 -12.80
N ARG A 303 12.93 13.17 -13.25
CA ARG A 303 11.69 12.77 -13.91
C ARG A 303 10.63 12.23 -12.94
N PHE A 304 10.99 12.12 -11.67
CA PHE A 304 10.14 11.56 -10.61
C PHE A 304 9.96 12.62 -9.52
N GLY A 305 8.72 12.90 -9.15
CA GLY A 305 8.37 13.74 -8.01
C GLY A 305 8.68 15.23 -8.23
N ASP A 306 7.69 15.91 -8.69
CA ASP A 306 7.33 17.26 -8.28
C ASP A 306 5.97 17.20 -7.60
#